data_8714f670b0c753f2945708b913366725
#
_entry.id   8714f670b0c753f2945708b913366725
#
_cell.length_a   1.000
_cell.length_b   1.000
_cell.length_c   1.000
_cell.angle_alpha   90.00
_cell.angle_beta   90.00
_cell.angle_gamma   90.00
#
_symmetry.space_group_name_H-M   'P 1'
#
loop_
_entity.id
_entity.type
_entity.pdbx_description
1 polymer ?
#
loop_
_entity_poly.entity_id
_entity_poly.type
_entity_poly.pdbx_seq_one_letter_code
_entity_poly.pdbx_strand_id
1 'polypeptide(L)'
;FTVKQMEKTRKSLQAKLEKLNDQTRKDDLVTFEELGVDRIFVDEAHYYKNLAAYSKMRNVGGISQTEAQKSSDLYMKCRYLDEITGGRGIIFATGTPISNSMVEMYTMQKYLQYETLKENDLLHFDAWASNFGETVTAIELAPEGSGYRAKTRFSRFYNLPELMAMFKEVADIQTGDMLKLPVPTPIPHPVVLKPSEQQKEMVAALSERAEKVRNKMVDSSVDNMLLITNDGRKLALDQRLMSPMLGDSETSKASACADAVYDIWLKHADTLSTQLVFCDLSTPHNDGTFNVYDDVRDKLIAKGIPAEQIAYIHNA
;
A
#
# COMPACT_ATOMS: atom_id res chain seq x y z
N PHE A 1 10.00 25.91 -9.14
CA PHE A 1 9.66 26.32 -7.76
C PHE A 1 9.61 27.85 -7.73
N THR A 2 8.50 28.43 -7.25
CA THR A 2 8.48 29.85 -6.91
C THR A 2 9.29 30.06 -5.63
N VAL A 3 9.95 31.20 -5.49
CA VAL A 3 10.71 31.58 -4.27
C VAL A 3 9.85 31.34 -3.01
N LYS A 4 8.56 31.66 -3.08
CA LYS A 4 7.58 31.45 -2.01
C LYS A 4 7.42 29.96 -1.60
N GLN A 5 7.53 29.02 -2.55
CA GLN A 5 7.47 27.58 -2.24
C GLN A 5 8.76 27.08 -1.61
N MET A 6 9.91 27.56 -2.07
CA MET A 6 11.20 27.25 -1.45
C MET A 6 11.29 27.77 -0.03
N GLU A 7 10.79 28.98 0.23
CA GLU A 7 10.70 29.53 1.59
C GLU A 7 9.75 28.71 2.49
N LYS A 8 8.61 28.28 1.98
CA LYS A 8 7.69 27.42 2.74
C LYS A 8 8.35 26.07 3.09
N THR A 9 9.04 25.45 2.14
CA THR A 9 9.78 24.20 2.35
C THR A 9 10.90 24.40 3.36
N ARG A 10 11.68 25.48 3.25
CA ARG A 10 12.74 25.82 4.21
C ARG A 10 12.19 25.98 5.62
N LYS A 11 11.12 26.76 5.81
CA LYS A 11 10.48 26.94 7.11
C LYS A 11 9.97 25.61 7.70
N SER A 12 9.37 24.75 6.87
CA SER A 12 8.91 23.43 7.31
C SER A 12 10.07 22.53 7.75
N LEU A 13 11.18 22.52 7.02
CA LEU A 13 12.38 21.75 7.36
C LEU A 13 13.06 22.31 8.62
N GLN A 14 13.09 23.62 8.78
CA GLN A 14 13.65 24.27 9.96
C GLN A 14 12.82 23.96 11.21
N ALA A 15 11.49 24.00 11.13
CA ALA A 15 10.61 23.61 12.23
C ALA A 15 10.75 22.11 12.59
N LYS A 16 10.96 21.23 11.59
CA LYS A 16 11.28 19.81 11.83
C LYS A 16 12.62 19.67 12.58
N LEU A 17 13.65 20.40 12.16
CA LEU A 17 14.96 20.36 12.78
C LEU A 17 14.91 20.86 14.24
N GLU A 18 14.21 21.96 14.49
CA GLU A 18 14.00 22.49 15.84
C GLU A 18 13.27 21.48 16.74
N LYS A 19 12.24 20.81 16.20
CA LYS A 19 11.52 19.75 16.92
C LYS A 19 12.37 18.52 17.21
N LEU A 20 13.29 18.15 16.31
CA LEU A 20 14.23 17.05 16.51
C LEU A 20 15.33 17.41 17.52
N ASN A 21 15.73 18.69 17.57
CA ASN A 21 16.74 19.20 18.51
C ASN A 21 16.14 19.56 19.88
N ASP A 22 14.82 19.56 20.04
CA ASP A 22 14.18 19.83 21.33
C ASP A 22 14.40 18.67 22.29
N GLN A 23 15.43 18.80 23.12
CA GLN A 23 15.82 17.79 24.11
C GLN A 23 14.93 17.80 25.36
N THR A 24 14.03 18.77 25.53
CA THR A 24 13.19 18.90 26.74
C THR A 24 12.17 17.77 26.90
N ARG A 25 11.97 16.93 25.88
CA ARG A 25 11.07 15.77 25.86
C ARG A 25 11.78 14.45 25.65
N LYS A 26 13.11 14.42 25.62
CA LYS A 26 13.86 13.18 25.58
C LYS A 26 14.05 12.75 27.03
N ASP A 27 13.20 11.83 27.48
CA ASP A 27 13.55 10.96 28.59
C ASP A 27 14.91 10.30 28.29
N ASP A 28 15.58 9.73 29.29
CA ASP A 28 16.87 9.01 29.17
C ASP A 28 16.76 7.78 28.23
N LEU A 29 16.34 8.01 26.98
CA LEU A 29 16.26 6.99 25.94
C LEU A 29 17.60 6.92 25.23
N VAL A 30 18.14 5.71 25.20
CA VAL A 30 19.35 5.39 24.43
C VAL A 30 19.11 5.74 22.96
N THR A 31 19.99 6.57 22.38
CA THR A 31 19.91 6.93 20.96
C THR A 31 20.34 5.76 20.06
N PHE A 32 20.02 5.83 18.77
CA PHE A 32 20.43 4.79 17.82
C PHE A 32 21.96 4.66 17.73
N GLU A 33 22.67 5.78 17.82
CA GLU A 33 24.13 5.85 17.81
C GLU A 33 24.72 5.19 19.05
N GLU A 34 24.11 5.40 20.22
CA GLU A 34 24.55 4.81 21.50
C GLU A 34 24.30 3.31 21.59
N LEU A 35 23.35 2.77 20.81
CA LEU A 35 23.14 1.33 20.69
C LEU A 35 24.31 0.59 20.06
N GLY A 36 25.22 1.30 19.38
CA GLY A 36 26.39 0.70 18.74
C GLY A 36 26.06 -0.28 17.59
N VAL A 37 24.90 -0.08 16.94
CA VAL A 37 24.46 -0.90 15.81
C VAL A 37 25.34 -0.59 14.61
N ASP A 38 25.92 -1.62 14.00
CA ASP A 38 26.75 -1.55 12.79
C ASP A 38 26.05 -2.12 11.55
N ARG A 39 24.97 -2.88 11.74
CA ARG A 39 24.16 -3.47 10.64
C ARG A 39 22.69 -3.47 10.98
N ILE A 40 21.87 -3.28 9.94
CA ILE A 40 20.41 -3.36 10.01
C ILE A 40 19.88 -4.31 8.93
N PHE A 41 19.03 -5.24 9.35
CA PHE A 41 18.28 -6.13 8.46
C PHE A 41 16.83 -5.67 8.48
N VAL A 42 16.27 -5.35 7.32
CA VAL A 42 14.90 -4.87 7.18
C VAL A 42 14.13 -5.88 6.33
N ASP A 43 13.29 -6.65 7.00
CA ASP A 43 12.34 -7.51 6.31
C ASP A 43 11.14 -6.70 5.84
N GLU A 44 10.52 -7.11 4.72
CA GLU A 44 9.44 -6.38 4.06
C GLU A 44 9.77 -4.90 3.83
N ALA A 45 10.98 -4.64 3.32
CA ALA A 45 11.52 -3.30 3.13
C ALA A 45 10.64 -2.38 2.26
N HIS A 46 9.72 -2.95 1.46
CA HIS A 46 8.74 -2.20 0.69
C HIS A 46 7.79 -1.35 1.56
N TYR A 47 7.66 -1.62 2.85
CA TYR A 47 6.91 -0.76 3.76
C TYR A 47 7.55 0.62 3.97
N TYR A 48 8.82 0.78 3.61
CA TYR A 48 9.57 2.04 3.74
C TYR A 48 9.73 2.80 2.41
N LYS A 49 9.01 2.40 1.37
CA LYS A 49 9.06 3.00 0.03
C LYS A 49 8.52 4.44 -0.06
N ASN A 50 7.74 4.88 0.94
CA ASN A 50 7.16 6.23 0.94
C ASN A 50 8.15 7.27 1.49
N LEU A 51 9.27 7.42 0.80
CA LEU A 51 10.27 8.46 1.02
C LEU A 51 10.05 9.58 0.00
N ALA A 52 10.14 10.84 0.43
CA ALA A 52 9.87 11.97 -0.45
C ALA A 52 10.81 12.00 -1.67
N ALA A 53 10.23 12.02 -2.85
CA ALA A 53 10.90 12.30 -4.11
C ALA A 53 10.59 13.75 -4.52
N TYR A 54 11.51 14.67 -4.21
CA TYR A 54 11.34 16.06 -4.60
C TYR A 54 11.47 16.19 -6.12
N SER A 55 10.41 16.65 -6.78
CA SER A 55 10.35 16.76 -8.24
C SER A 55 9.75 18.08 -8.70
N LYS A 56 10.22 18.58 -9.83
CA LYS A 56 9.59 19.68 -10.57
C LYS A 56 8.42 19.21 -11.44
N MET A 57 8.27 17.90 -11.64
CA MET A 57 7.18 17.33 -12.41
C MET A 57 5.87 17.49 -11.64
N ARG A 58 4.99 18.34 -12.21
CA ARG A 58 3.66 18.59 -11.63
C ARG A 58 2.60 17.81 -12.40
N ASN A 59 1.55 17.39 -11.69
CA ASN A 59 0.41 16.66 -12.28
C ASN A 59 0.77 15.33 -12.93
N VAL A 60 1.91 14.73 -12.54
CA VAL A 60 2.31 13.39 -12.95
C VAL A 60 1.95 12.40 -11.85
N GLY A 61 1.07 11.45 -12.18
CA GLY A 61 0.70 10.37 -11.26
C GLY A 61 1.88 9.41 -11.02
N GLY A 62 1.94 8.85 -9.81
CA GLY A 62 3.01 7.91 -9.43
C GLY A 62 4.21 8.55 -8.73
N ILE A 63 4.29 9.89 -8.70
CA ILE A 63 5.35 10.62 -7.98
C ILE A 63 4.77 11.13 -6.66
N SER A 64 5.17 10.53 -5.54
CA SER A 64 4.79 10.99 -4.21
C SER A 64 5.71 12.12 -3.76
N GLN A 65 5.13 13.25 -3.39
CA GLN A 65 5.84 14.38 -2.76
C GLN A 65 5.68 14.38 -1.24
N THR A 66 4.95 13.42 -0.70
CA THR A 66 4.79 13.21 0.74
C THR A 66 5.70 12.09 1.20
N GLU A 67 6.07 12.11 2.46
CA GLU A 67 6.88 11.06 3.08
C GLU A 67 6.18 10.51 4.33
N ALA A 68 6.41 9.24 4.62
CA ALA A 68 6.05 8.65 5.90
C ALA A 68 7.19 8.88 6.91
N GLN A 69 6.85 9.25 8.15
CA GLN A 69 7.84 9.47 9.20
C GLN A 69 8.77 8.27 9.39
N LYS A 70 8.23 7.04 9.35
CA LYS A 70 9.02 5.81 9.45
C LYS A 70 10.05 5.66 8.32
N SER A 71 9.73 6.13 7.11
CA SER A 71 10.63 6.04 5.96
C SER A 71 11.76 7.06 6.08
N SER A 72 11.47 8.29 6.48
CA SER A 72 12.53 9.30 6.72
C SER A 72 13.40 8.93 7.92
N ASP A 73 12.85 8.37 8.99
CA ASP A 73 13.61 7.89 10.14
C ASP A 73 14.56 6.74 9.74
N LEU A 74 14.05 5.71 9.04
CA LEU A 74 14.90 4.64 8.54
C LEU A 74 15.98 5.16 7.59
N TYR A 75 15.65 6.12 6.72
CA TYR A 75 16.61 6.68 5.78
C TYR A 75 17.77 7.38 6.49
N MET A 76 17.51 8.14 7.54
CA MET A 76 18.58 8.76 8.36
C MET A 76 19.47 7.70 9.01
N LYS A 77 18.90 6.64 9.57
CA LYS A 77 19.63 5.51 10.13
C LYS A 77 20.50 4.80 9.08
N CYS A 78 19.96 4.59 7.89
CA CYS A 78 20.71 4.01 6.78
C CYS A 78 21.88 4.91 6.37
N ARG A 79 21.69 6.22 6.29
CA ARG A 79 22.79 7.16 5.97
C ARG A 79 23.89 7.13 7.02
N TYR A 80 23.53 7.10 8.31
CA TYR A 80 24.47 6.95 9.41
C TYR A 80 25.28 5.64 9.30
N LEU A 81 24.59 4.51 9.05
CA LEU A 81 25.25 3.22 8.89
C LEU A 81 26.18 3.18 7.68
N ASP A 82 25.80 3.77 6.55
CA ASP A 82 26.66 3.88 5.38
C ASP A 82 27.95 4.63 5.70
N GLU A 83 27.86 5.72 6.45
CA GLU A 83 29.01 6.53 6.85
C GLU A 83 29.98 5.74 7.74
N ILE A 84 29.49 5.01 8.75
CA ILE A 84 30.36 4.29 9.70
C ILE A 84 30.87 2.94 9.15
N THR A 85 30.15 2.33 8.18
CA THR A 85 30.50 0.99 7.65
C THR A 85 31.06 0.99 6.24
N GLY A 86 31.13 2.15 5.60
CA GLY A 86 31.55 2.24 4.18
C GLY A 86 30.56 1.57 3.23
N GLY A 87 29.24 1.75 3.45
CA GLY A 87 28.18 1.25 2.58
C GLY A 87 27.84 -0.24 2.75
N ARG A 88 28.15 -0.84 3.91
CA ARG A 88 27.95 -2.29 4.17
C ARG A 88 27.02 -2.59 5.34
N GLY A 89 26.33 -1.57 5.85
CA GLY A 89 25.50 -1.70 7.06
C GLY A 89 24.02 -2.01 6.81
N ILE A 90 23.57 -2.10 5.56
CA ILE A 90 22.14 -2.14 5.24
C ILE A 90 21.82 -3.37 4.41
N ILE A 91 20.91 -4.21 4.90
CA ILE A 91 20.40 -5.38 4.20
C ILE A 91 18.86 -5.30 4.15
N PHE A 92 18.30 -5.26 2.96
CA PHE A 92 16.85 -5.26 2.73
C PHE A 92 16.40 -6.59 2.16
N ALA A 93 15.29 -7.11 2.68
CA ALA A 93 14.58 -8.27 2.12
C ALA A 93 13.16 -7.85 1.74
N THR A 94 12.70 -8.21 0.55
CA THR A 94 11.31 -7.97 0.13
C THR A 94 10.96 -8.80 -1.11
N GLY A 95 9.73 -9.33 -1.15
CA GLY A 95 9.17 -9.96 -2.34
C GLY A 95 8.65 -8.96 -3.40
N THR A 96 8.50 -7.68 -3.04
CA THR A 96 7.87 -6.66 -3.90
C THR A 96 8.59 -5.31 -3.84
N PRO A 97 9.83 -5.22 -4.34
CA PRO A 97 10.61 -3.96 -4.27
C PRO A 97 9.92 -2.82 -5.02
N ILE A 98 9.14 -3.14 -6.05
CA ILE A 98 8.32 -2.22 -6.83
C ILE A 98 6.91 -2.80 -6.90
N SER A 99 5.90 -2.07 -6.39
CA SER A 99 4.51 -2.53 -6.40
C SER A 99 3.54 -1.57 -7.07
N ASN A 100 3.64 -0.26 -6.83
CA ASN A 100 2.65 0.72 -7.31
C ASN A 100 3.23 1.77 -8.25
N SER A 101 4.51 2.08 -8.13
CA SER A 101 5.15 3.15 -8.90
C SER A 101 6.61 2.86 -9.15
N MET A 102 7.08 3.26 -10.33
CA MET A 102 8.49 3.19 -10.69
C MET A 102 9.39 4.03 -9.77
N VAL A 103 8.85 5.04 -9.12
CA VAL A 103 9.54 5.85 -8.10
C VAL A 103 10.04 5.01 -6.93
N GLU A 104 9.41 3.87 -6.68
CA GLU A 104 9.82 2.94 -5.64
C GLU A 104 11.22 2.35 -5.92
N MET A 105 11.56 2.14 -7.21
CA MET A 105 12.92 1.73 -7.60
C MET A 105 13.96 2.80 -7.23
N TYR A 106 13.70 4.06 -7.56
CA TYR A 106 14.54 5.16 -7.12
C TYR A 106 14.70 5.21 -5.59
N THR A 107 13.61 4.98 -4.87
CA THR A 107 13.65 4.95 -3.41
C THR A 107 14.53 3.82 -2.88
N MET A 108 14.44 2.62 -3.45
CA MET A 108 15.31 1.50 -3.08
C MET A 108 16.79 1.82 -3.37
N GLN A 109 17.09 2.39 -4.53
CA GLN A 109 18.44 2.83 -4.83
C GLN A 109 18.93 3.93 -3.90
N LYS A 110 18.06 4.83 -3.48
CA LYS A 110 18.38 5.89 -2.53
C LYS A 110 18.81 5.34 -1.15
N TYR A 111 18.22 4.23 -0.71
CA TYR A 111 18.64 3.53 0.50
C TYR A 111 19.95 2.76 0.31
N LEU A 112 20.10 2.06 -0.81
CA LEU A 112 21.12 1.03 -0.98
C LEU A 112 22.32 1.48 -1.82
N GLN A 113 22.15 2.51 -2.67
CA GLN A 113 23.15 2.96 -3.65
C GLN A 113 23.36 4.47 -3.63
N TYR A 114 23.34 5.07 -2.42
CA TYR A 114 23.42 6.53 -2.31
C TYR A 114 24.67 7.12 -2.96
N GLU A 115 25.85 6.56 -2.71
CA GLU A 115 27.09 7.07 -3.29
C GLU A 115 27.14 6.84 -4.80
N THR A 116 26.69 5.69 -5.30
CA THR A 116 26.59 5.41 -6.74
C THR A 116 25.67 6.42 -7.44
N LEU A 117 24.51 6.73 -6.83
CA LEU A 117 23.61 7.78 -7.36
C LEU A 117 24.28 9.16 -7.36
N LYS A 118 25.07 9.46 -6.33
CA LYS A 118 25.77 10.74 -6.21
C LYS A 118 26.88 10.89 -7.24
N GLU A 119 27.69 9.87 -7.43
CA GLU A 119 28.80 9.82 -8.40
C GLU A 119 28.31 9.95 -9.85
N ASN A 120 27.09 9.49 -10.13
CA ASN A 120 26.47 9.57 -11.45
C ASN A 120 25.51 10.76 -11.62
N ASP A 121 25.50 11.73 -10.69
CA ASP A 121 24.58 12.88 -10.68
C ASP A 121 23.08 12.52 -10.68
N LEU A 122 22.71 11.35 -10.16
CA LEU A 122 21.36 10.79 -10.13
C LEU A 122 20.65 10.95 -8.78
N LEU A 123 21.26 11.61 -7.79
CA LEU A 123 20.66 11.83 -6.45
C LEU A 123 19.36 12.63 -6.48
N HIS A 124 19.21 13.50 -7.46
CA HIS A 124 17.95 14.23 -7.65
C HIS A 124 16.98 13.40 -8.48
N PHE A 125 15.78 13.23 -7.97
CA PHE A 125 14.76 12.42 -8.65
C PHE A 125 14.55 12.82 -10.12
N ASP A 126 14.52 14.12 -10.42
CA ASP A 126 14.31 14.59 -11.81
C ASP A 126 15.46 14.17 -12.74
N ALA A 127 16.70 14.13 -12.24
CA ALA A 127 17.85 13.64 -13.02
C ALA A 127 17.75 12.13 -13.25
N TRP A 128 17.44 11.36 -12.22
CA TRP A 128 17.21 9.92 -12.32
C TRP A 128 16.04 9.61 -13.27
N ALA A 129 14.92 10.33 -13.11
CA ALA A 129 13.74 10.15 -13.93
C ALA A 129 14.00 10.46 -15.42
N SER A 130 14.84 11.45 -15.73
CA SER A 130 15.21 11.78 -17.09
C SER A 130 16.03 10.68 -17.78
N ASN A 131 16.76 9.88 -17.01
CA ASN A 131 17.59 8.79 -17.55
C ASN A 131 16.84 7.46 -17.63
N PHE A 132 15.91 7.21 -16.71
CA PHE A 132 15.32 5.87 -16.55
C PHE A 132 13.80 5.82 -16.64
N GLY A 133 13.12 6.94 -16.80
CA GLY A 133 11.68 6.95 -16.79
C GLY A 133 11.04 7.79 -17.87
N GLU A 134 9.88 7.33 -18.31
CA GLU A 134 9.04 8.01 -19.28
C GLU A 134 7.65 8.28 -18.71
N THR A 135 7.13 9.46 -18.97
CA THR A 135 5.75 9.78 -18.66
C THR A 135 4.83 9.40 -19.82
N VAL A 136 3.74 8.71 -19.50
CA VAL A 136 2.72 8.31 -20.48
C VAL A 136 1.41 8.99 -20.13
N THR A 137 0.79 9.64 -21.13
CA THR A 137 -0.56 10.16 -20.99
C THR A 137 -1.55 9.18 -21.62
N ALA A 138 -2.47 8.69 -20.79
CA ALA A 138 -3.54 7.80 -21.23
C ALA A 138 -4.90 8.41 -20.93
N ILE A 139 -5.89 8.05 -21.73
CA ILE A 139 -7.30 8.36 -21.47
C ILE A 139 -7.83 7.25 -20.56
N GLU A 140 -8.21 7.63 -19.35
CA GLU A 140 -8.74 6.71 -18.33
C GLU A 140 -10.21 7.04 -18.06
N LEU A 141 -10.99 6.01 -17.71
CA LEU A 141 -12.32 6.24 -17.16
C LEU A 141 -12.19 7.03 -15.86
N ALA A 142 -13.01 8.04 -15.70
CA ALA A 142 -13.03 8.81 -14.46
C ALA A 142 -13.48 7.92 -13.29
N PRO A 143 -12.94 8.09 -12.07
CA PRO A 143 -13.26 7.24 -10.91
C PRO A 143 -14.75 7.19 -10.58
N GLU A 144 -15.47 8.25 -10.90
CA GLU A 144 -16.91 8.38 -10.75
C GLU A 144 -17.73 7.60 -11.78
N GLY A 145 -17.07 6.97 -12.79
CA GLY A 145 -17.73 6.21 -13.84
C GLY A 145 -18.38 7.06 -14.94
N SER A 146 -18.38 8.39 -14.80
CA SER A 146 -18.99 9.32 -15.74
C SER A 146 -17.96 10.04 -16.60
N GLY A 147 -17.61 9.45 -17.76
CA GLY A 147 -16.73 10.09 -18.73
C GLY A 147 -15.26 9.67 -18.64
N TYR A 148 -14.44 10.33 -19.46
CA TYR A 148 -13.01 10.04 -19.61
C TYR A 148 -12.17 11.24 -19.24
N ARG A 149 -10.97 11.00 -18.69
CA ARG A 149 -9.98 12.04 -18.41
C ARG A 149 -8.60 11.63 -18.90
N ALA A 150 -7.84 12.60 -19.40
CA ALA A 150 -6.42 12.40 -19.67
C ALA A 150 -5.64 12.42 -18.36
N LYS A 151 -4.86 11.37 -18.11
CA LYS A 151 -3.99 11.25 -16.94
C LYS A 151 -2.57 10.95 -17.38
N THR A 152 -1.64 11.80 -17.00
CA THR A 152 -0.21 11.57 -17.19
C THR A 152 0.34 10.83 -15.99
N ARG A 153 1.06 9.72 -16.22
CA ARG A 153 1.70 8.91 -15.21
C ARG A 153 3.16 8.69 -15.55
N PHE A 154 4.00 8.62 -14.53
CA PHE A 154 5.35 8.09 -14.63
C PHE A 154 5.25 6.57 -14.60
N SER A 155 5.28 5.91 -15.77
CA SER A 155 4.82 4.51 -15.87
C SER A 155 5.61 3.62 -16.82
N ARG A 156 6.63 4.13 -17.50
CA ARG A 156 7.53 3.32 -18.32
C ARG A 156 8.96 3.48 -17.90
N PHE A 157 9.68 2.37 -17.84
CA PHE A 157 11.13 2.41 -17.74
C PHE A 157 11.74 2.67 -19.12
N TYR A 158 12.66 3.61 -19.13
CA TYR A 158 13.56 3.88 -20.23
C TYR A 158 14.94 3.38 -19.81
N ASN A 159 15.80 2.98 -20.76
CA ASN A 159 17.15 2.52 -20.48
C ASN A 159 17.22 1.44 -19.36
N LEU A 160 16.28 0.50 -19.39
CA LEU A 160 16.14 -0.55 -18.37
C LEU A 160 17.41 -1.41 -18.19
N PRO A 161 18.17 -1.76 -19.27
CA PRO A 161 19.39 -2.56 -19.10
C PRO A 161 20.41 -1.89 -18.18
N GLU A 162 20.64 -0.59 -18.32
CA GLU A 162 21.58 0.17 -17.49
C GLU A 162 21.09 0.28 -16.05
N LEU A 163 19.81 0.62 -15.86
CA LEU A 163 19.17 0.66 -14.53
C LEU A 163 19.31 -0.69 -13.82
N MET A 164 19.06 -1.79 -14.52
CA MET A 164 19.17 -3.13 -13.95
C MET A 164 20.63 -3.54 -13.69
N ALA A 165 21.57 -3.10 -14.52
CA ALA A 165 22.99 -3.32 -14.28
C ALA A 165 23.41 -2.63 -12.97
N MET A 166 23.07 -1.36 -12.80
CA MET A 166 23.31 -0.62 -11.56
C MET A 166 22.68 -1.31 -10.35
N PHE A 167 21.41 -1.69 -10.44
CA PHE A 167 20.71 -2.27 -9.29
C PHE A 167 21.26 -3.64 -8.89
N LYS A 168 21.68 -4.46 -9.84
CA LYS A 168 22.28 -5.77 -9.58
C LYS A 168 23.62 -5.72 -8.86
N GLU A 169 24.29 -4.56 -8.80
CA GLU A 169 25.50 -4.40 -7.98
C GLU A 169 25.23 -4.57 -6.49
N VAL A 170 24.01 -4.27 -6.04
CA VAL A 170 23.60 -4.32 -4.63
C VAL A 170 22.43 -5.25 -4.36
N ALA A 171 21.86 -5.89 -5.39
CA ALA A 171 20.66 -6.71 -5.26
C ALA A 171 20.88 -8.12 -5.78
N ASP A 172 20.58 -9.12 -4.95
CA ASP A 172 20.33 -10.50 -5.38
C ASP A 172 18.86 -10.66 -5.72
N ILE A 173 18.56 -10.95 -6.99
CA ILE A 173 17.20 -11.04 -7.50
C ILE A 173 16.88 -12.50 -7.84
N GLN A 174 15.96 -13.09 -7.08
CA GLN A 174 15.48 -14.44 -7.29
C GLN A 174 14.00 -14.42 -7.67
N THR A 175 13.65 -14.90 -8.84
CA THR A 175 12.27 -15.05 -9.28
C THR A 175 11.73 -16.44 -8.98
N GLY A 176 10.39 -16.59 -8.90
CA GLY A 176 9.77 -17.89 -8.68
C GLY A 176 10.22 -18.98 -9.66
N ASP A 177 10.42 -18.62 -10.93
CA ASP A 177 10.90 -19.53 -11.96
C ASP A 177 12.36 -19.98 -11.72
N MET A 178 13.20 -19.09 -11.18
CA MET A 178 14.59 -19.40 -10.84
C MET A 178 14.68 -20.35 -9.65
N LEU A 179 13.80 -20.16 -8.65
CA LEU A 179 13.81 -20.93 -7.42
C LEU A 179 13.24 -22.35 -7.59
N LYS A 180 12.47 -22.63 -8.64
CA LYS A 180 11.84 -23.93 -8.92
C LYS A 180 11.18 -24.55 -7.69
N LEU A 181 10.48 -23.70 -6.92
CA LEU A 181 9.80 -24.12 -5.69
C LEU A 181 8.68 -25.13 -6.02
N PRO A 182 8.47 -26.14 -5.17
CA PRO A 182 7.39 -27.12 -5.34
C PRO A 182 6.04 -26.50 -4.94
N VAL A 183 5.60 -25.50 -5.70
CA VAL A 183 4.29 -24.85 -5.49
C VAL A 183 3.23 -25.53 -6.31
N PRO A 184 2.01 -25.73 -5.77
CA PRO A 184 0.91 -26.28 -6.52
C PRO A 184 0.44 -25.32 -7.63
N THR A 185 -0.07 -25.86 -8.71
CA THR A 185 -0.66 -25.04 -9.78
C THR A 185 -1.96 -24.42 -9.28
N PRO A 186 -2.10 -23.09 -9.28
CA PRO A 186 -3.32 -22.43 -8.86
C PRO A 186 -4.42 -22.61 -9.91
N ILE A 187 -5.63 -22.93 -9.45
CA ILE A 187 -6.82 -23.01 -10.30
C ILE A 187 -7.80 -21.92 -9.82
N PRO A 188 -7.85 -20.75 -10.49
CA PRO A 188 -8.74 -19.67 -10.07
C PRO A 188 -10.22 -20.01 -10.38
N HIS A 189 -11.08 -19.84 -9.38
CA HIS A 189 -12.53 -19.98 -9.50
C HIS A 189 -13.22 -18.65 -9.17
N PRO A 190 -13.40 -17.73 -10.14
CA PRO A 190 -14.05 -16.45 -9.88
C PRO A 190 -15.55 -16.64 -9.63
N VAL A 191 -16.03 -16.13 -8.50
CA VAL A 191 -17.47 -16.08 -8.17
C VAL A 191 -17.95 -14.64 -8.37
N VAL A 192 -18.82 -14.43 -9.36
CA VAL A 192 -19.35 -13.12 -9.70
C VAL A 192 -20.80 -13.02 -9.20
N LEU A 193 -21.04 -12.04 -8.32
CA LEU A 193 -22.34 -11.80 -7.72
C LEU A 193 -23.00 -10.57 -8.35
N LYS A 194 -24.33 -10.62 -8.45
CA LYS A 194 -25.12 -9.46 -8.89
C LYS A 194 -25.38 -8.52 -7.72
N PRO A 195 -25.21 -7.21 -7.91
CA PRO A 195 -25.51 -6.24 -6.86
C PRO A 195 -27.01 -6.21 -6.57
N SER A 196 -27.39 -5.98 -5.30
CA SER A 196 -28.77 -5.70 -4.91
C SER A 196 -29.23 -4.33 -5.45
N GLU A 197 -30.54 -4.08 -5.51
CA GLU A 197 -31.07 -2.77 -5.91
C GLU A 197 -30.59 -1.67 -4.94
N GLN A 198 -30.53 -1.95 -3.65
CA GLN A 198 -29.99 -1.03 -2.65
C GLN A 198 -28.51 -0.71 -2.93
N GLN A 199 -27.68 -1.69 -3.28
CA GLN A 199 -26.30 -1.44 -3.65
C GLN A 199 -26.17 -0.55 -4.88
N LYS A 200 -27.04 -0.71 -5.87
CA LYS A 200 -27.05 0.14 -7.08
C LYS A 200 -27.39 1.60 -6.74
N GLU A 201 -28.41 1.83 -5.89
CA GLU A 201 -28.78 3.15 -5.43
C GLU A 201 -27.63 3.81 -4.64
N MET A 202 -26.97 3.06 -3.77
CA MET A 202 -25.83 3.57 -2.98
C MET A 202 -24.63 3.89 -3.87
N VAL A 203 -24.36 3.11 -4.92
CA VAL A 203 -23.31 3.40 -5.91
C VAL A 203 -23.64 4.71 -6.66
N ALA A 204 -24.91 4.92 -7.03
CA ALA A 204 -25.33 6.18 -7.66
C ALA A 204 -25.08 7.39 -6.73
N ALA A 205 -25.42 7.26 -5.44
CA ALA A 205 -25.13 8.29 -4.45
C ALA A 205 -23.62 8.57 -4.27
N LEU A 206 -22.77 7.53 -4.30
CA LEU A 206 -21.32 7.71 -4.27
C LEU A 206 -20.81 8.44 -5.52
N SER A 207 -21.39 8.16 -6.70
CA SER A 207 -21.05 8.85 -7.94
C SER A 207 -21.41 10.35 -7.88
N GLU A 208 -22.57 10.70 -7.35
CA GLU A 208 -22.97 12.10 -7.13
C GLU A 208 -22.02 12.83 -6.16
N ARG A 209 -21.60 12.16 -5.07
CA ARG A 209 -20.61 12.71 -4.14
C ARG A 209 -19.29 12.98 -4.85
N ALA A 210 -18.82 12.03 -5.67
CA ALA A 210 -17.59 12.17 -6.44
C ALA A 210 -17.64 13.35 -7.43
N GLU A 211 -18.78 13.57 -8.08
CA GLU A 211 -18.99 14.76 -8.94
C GLU A 211 -18.93 16.07 -8.17
N LYS A 212 -19.56 16.14 -6.99
CA LYS A 212 -19.53 17.34 -6.12
C LYS A 212 -18.09 17.65 -5.68
N VAL A 213 -17.32 16.64 -5.28
CA VAL A 213 -15.89 16.81 -4.94
C VAL A 213 -15.07 17.28 -6.15
N ARG A 214 -15.28 16.69 -7.33
CA ARG A 214 -14.60 17.09 -8.55
C ARG A 214 -14.87 18.55 -8.94
N ASN A 215 -16.12 18.96 -8.81
CA ASN A 215 -16.57 20.31 -9.12
C ASN A 215 -16.25 21.32 -8.00
N LYS A 216 -15.52 20.90 -6.94
CA LYS A 216 -15.16 21.72 -5.77
C LYS A 216 -16.39 22.35 -5.07
N MET A 217 -17.51 21.64 -5.09
CA MET A 217 -18.75 22.07 -4.46
C MET A 217 -18.81 21.70 -2.96
N VAL A 218 -17.87 20.89 -2.50
CA VAL A 218 -17.73 20.43 -1.10
C VAL A 218 -16.28 20.62 -0.67
N ASP A 219 -16.09 21.06 0.59
CA ASP A 219 -14.75 21.19 1.17
C ASP A 219 -14.12 19.81 1.35
N SER A 220 -12.82 19.70 1.10
CA SER A 220 -12.06 18.42 1.17
C SER A 220 -11.99 17.85 2.59
N SER A 221 -12.24 18.66 3.62
CA SER A 221 -12.35 18.21 5.03
C SER A 221 -13.70 17.55 5.33
N VAL A 222 -14.74 17.86 4.56
CA VAL A 222 -16.09 17.28 4.70
C VAL A 222 -16.23 16.02 3.86
N ASP A 223 -15.82 16.07 2.58
CA ASP A 223 -15.84 14.91 1.69
C ASP A 223 -14.69 14.97 0.68
N ASN A 224 -14.15 13.82 0.30
CA ASN A 224 -13.05 13.72 -0.64
C ASN A 224 -13.01 12.33 -1.31
N MET A 225 -12.25 12.22 -2.40
CA MET A 225 -12.16 10.96 -3.17
C MET A 225 -11.65 9.77 -2.36
N LEU A 226 -10.84 10.00 -1.31
CA LEU A 226 -10.36 8.92 -0.45
C LEU A 226 -11.49 8.32 0.38
N LEU A 227 -12.32 9.17 0.99
CA LEU A 227 -13.51 8.74 1.74
C LEU A 227 -14.48 8.00 0.82
N ILE A 228 -14.81 8.57 -0.34
CA ILE A 228 -15.73 7.96 -1.32
C ILE A 228 -15.22 6.61 -1.79
N THR A 229 -13.92 6.48 -2.08
CA THR A 229 -13.31 5.20 -2.48
C THR A 229 -13.38 4.17 -1.35
N ASN A 230 -13.14 4.59 -0.10
CA ASN A 230 -13.25 3.71 1.06
C ASN A 230 -14.69 3.23 1.27
N ASP A 231 -15.65 4.14 1.15
CA ASP A 231 -17.08 3.80 1.22
C ASP A 231 -17.47 2.84 0.09
N GLY A 232 -16.99 3.07 -1.12
CA GLY A 232 -17.17 2.17 -2.25
C GLY A 232 -16.62 0.76 -2.01
N ARG A 233 -15.43 0.65 -1.37
CA ARG A 233 -14.84 -0.65 -0.99
C ARG A 233 -15.71 -1.36 0.07
N LYS A 234 -16.18 -0.63 1.08
CA LYS A 234 -17.09 -1.16 2.10
C LYS A 234 -18.38 -1.67 1.47
N LEU A 235 -19.03 -0.84 0.66
CA LEU A 235 -20.27 -1.20 -0.04
C LEU A 235 -20.08 -2.42 -0.96
N ALA A 236 -18.96 -2.50 -1.66
CA ALA A 236 -18.63 -3.62 -2.53
C ALA A 236 -18.39 -4.93 -1.76
N LEU A 237 -17.98 -4.86 -0.50
CA LEU A 237 -17.79 -6.02 0.35
C LEU A 237 -19.12 -6.43 0.99
N ASP A 238 -19.75 -5.53 1.76
CA ASP A 238 -21.05 -5.73 2.39
C ASP A 238 -21.73 -4.39 2.67
N GLN A 239 -23.01 -4.26 2.28
CA GLN A 239 -23.79 -3.03 2.48
C GLN A 239 -23.97 -2.64 3.95
N ARG A 240 -23.95 -3.61 4.87
CA ARG A 240 -24.03 -3.38 6.32
C ARG A 240 -22.84 -2.62 6.90
N LEU A 241 -21.70 -2.59 6.20
CA LEU A 241 -20.55 -1.75 6.55
C LEU A 241 -20.78 -0.26 6.29
N MET A 242 -21.79 0.08 5.49
CA MET A 242 -22.23 1.46 5.26
C MET A 242 -23.28 1.89 6.26
N SER A 243 -24.19 1.00 6.61
CA SER A 243 -25.22 1.25 7.61
C SER A 243 -25.66 -0.05 8.27
N PRO A 244 -25.55 -0.16 9.61
CA PRO A 244 -26.02 -1.33 10.36
C PRO A 244 -27.51 -1.59 10.25
N MET A 245 -28.30 -0.58 9.80
CA MET A 245 -29.75 -0.71 9.57
C MET A 245 -30.09 -1.51 8.30
N LEU A 246 -29.12 -1.72 7.41
CA LEU A 246 -29.32 -2.53 6.22
C LEU A 246 -29.28 -4.01 6.57
N GLY A 247 -30.22 -4.76 6.01
CA GLY A 247 -30.29 -6.20 6.22
C GLY A 247 -29.17 -6.97 5.51
N ASP A 248 -29.00 -8.23 5.94
CA ASP A 248 -28.17 -9.19 5.21
C ASP A 248 -28.78 -9.49 3.83
N SER A 249 -27.94 -9.84 2.88
CA SER A 249 -28.32 -10.27 1.55
C SER A 249 -27.80 -11.67 1.29
N GLU A 250 -28.64 -12.60 0.91
CA GLU A 250 -28.25 -13.96 0.50
C GLU A 250 -27.25 -13.92 -0.66
N THR A 251 -27.27 -12.86 -1.46
CA THR A 251 -26.33 -12.65 -2.57
C THR A 251 -25.12 -11.80 -2.16
N SER A 252 -24.86 -11.60 -0.86
CA SER A 252 -23.67 -10.88 -0.39
C SER A 252 -22.40 -11.70 -0.63
N LYS A 253 -21.26 -10.99 -0.75
CA LYS A 253 -19.96 -11.67 -0.85
C LYS A 253 -19.65 -12.52 0.37
N ALA A 254 -20.07 -12.08 1.55
CA ALA A 254 -19.91 -12.84 2.79
C ALA A 254 -20.68 -14.15 2.76
N SER A 255 -21.94 -14.14 2.28
CA SER A 255 -22.76 -15.35 2.12
C SER A 255 -22.16 -16.30 1.09
N ALA A 256 -21.81 -15.81 -0.09
CA ALA A 256 -21.21 -16.64 -1.14
C ALA A 256 -19.83 -17.21 -0.72
N CYS A 257 -19.06 -16.47 0.06
CA CYS A 257 -17.80 -16.96 0.65
C CYS A 257 -18.07 -18.11 1.62
N ALA A 258 -19.05 -17.93 2.53
CA ALA A 258 -19.43 -18.98 3.48
C ALA A 258 -19.95 -20.24 2.78
N ASP A 259 -20.72 -20.09 1.70
CA ASP A 259 -21.18 -21.22 0.88
C ASP A 259 -20.00 -21.97 0.25
N ALA A 260 -19.09 -21.25 -0.40
CA ALA A 260 -17.92 -21.84 -1.04
C ALA A 260 -17.00 -22.56 -0.04
N VAL A 261 -16.76 -21.95 1.13
CA VAL A 261 -15.97 -22.56 2.22
C VAL A 261 -16.64 -23.82 2.73
N TYR A 262 -17.95 -23.80 2.95
CA TYR A 262 -18.70 -24.95 3.42
C TYR A 262 -18.67 -26.10 2.41
N ASP A 263 -18.88 -25.83 1.12
CA ASP A 263 -18.82 -26.85 0.07
C ASP A 263 -17.44 -27.53 -0.03
N ILE A 264 -16.36 -26.74 0.11
CA ILE A 264 -15.00 -27.25 0.14
C ILE A 264 -14.76 -28.07 1.42
N TRP A 265 -15.26 -27.61 2.57
CA TRP A 265 -15.14 -28.32 3.84
C TRP A 265 -15.81 -29.70 3.76
N LEU A 266 -17.04 -29.79 3.22
CA LEU A 266 -17.74 -31.06 3.00
C LEU A 266 -16.96 -31.98 2.05
N LYS A 267 -16.51 -31.42 0.93
CA LYS A 267 -15.80 -32.20 -0.11
C LYS A 267 -14.49 -32.81 0.40
N HIS A 268 -13.84 -32.14 1.35
CA HIS A 268 -12.53 -32.52 1.87
C HIS A 268 -12.58 -33.01 3.32
N ALA A 269 -13.74 -33.45 3.80
CA ALA A 269 -13.90 -33.96 5.16
C ALA A 269 -12.96 -35.14 5.47
N ASP A 270 -12.71 -36.02 4.49
CA ASP A 270 -11.83 -37.18 4.64
C ASP A 270 -10.35 -36.80 4.75
N THR A 271 -9.94 -35.70 4.15
CA THR A 271 -8.54 -35.24 4.10
C THR A 271 -8.20 -34.20 5.15
N LEU A 272 -9.21 -33.68 5.86
CA LEU A 272 -9.08 -32.61 6.85
C LEU A 272 -8.28 -31.41 6.33
N SER A 273 -8.53 -31.03 5.08
CA SER A 273 -7.81 -29.93 4.41
C SER A 273 -8.12 -28.60 5.05
N THR A 274 -7.08 -27.79 5.30
CA THR A 274 -7.22 -26.44 5.84
C THR A 274 -7.55 -25.45 4.72
N GLN A 275 -8.43 -24.50 5.01
CA GLN A 275 -8.78 -23.39 4.12
C GLN A 275 -8.31 -22.07 4.72
N LEU A 276 -7.81 -21.16 3.88
CA LEU A 276 -7.45 -19.80 4.26
C LEU A 276 -8.43 -18.83 3.61
N VAL A 277 -9.06 -17.99 4.44
CA VAL A 277 -9.98 -16.93 3.98
C VAL A 277 -9.33 -15.58 4.23
N PHE A 278 -9.12 -14.80 3.18
CA PHE A 278 -8.53 -13.48 3.25
C PHE A 278 -9.60 -12.40 3.09
N CYS A 279 -9.65 -11.47 4.04
CA CYS A 279 -10.49 -10.29 3.98
C CYS A 279 -9.70 -9.09 4.51
N ASP A 280 -9.47 -8.10 3.67
CA ASP A 280 -8.64 -6.92 3.96
C ASP A 280 -9.41 -5.74 4.55
N LEU A 281 -10.69 -5.91 4.79
CA LEU A 281 -11.56 -4.92 5.42
C LEU A 281 -12.37 -5.53 6.57
N SER A 282 -12.87 -4.65 7.45
CA SER A 282 -13.81 -5.05 8.52
C SER A 282 -13.22 -6.05 9.52
N THR A 283 -11.95 -5.84 9.92
CA THR A 283 -11.33 -6.60 11.01
C THR A 283 -12.16 -6.50 12.28
N PRO A 284 -12.31 -7.59 13.06
CA PRO A 284 -13.09 -7.57 14.29
C PRO A 284 -12.59 -6.52 15.29
N HIS A 285 -13.52 -5.79 15.89
CA HIS A 285 -13.31 -4.90 17.03
C HIS A 285 -14.13 -5.40 18.20
N ASN A 286 -13.60 -5.35 19.42
CA ASN A 286 -14.29 -5.82 20.62
C ASN A 286 -15.37 -4.83 21.12
N ASP A 287 -16.00 -4.08 20.22
CA ASP A 287 -16.99 -3.05 20.50
C ASP A 287 -18.44 -3.45 20.13
N GLY A 288 -18.62 -4.69 19.66
CA GLY A 288 -19.94 -5.21 19.24
C GLY A 288 -20.44 -4.65 17.90
N THR A 289 -19.62 -3.91 17.17
CA THR A 289 -19.98 -3.46 15.82
C THR A 289 -19.97 -4.60 14.81
N PHE A 290 -20.84 -4.52 13.80
CA PHE A 290 -20.87 -5.49 12.71
C PHE A 290 -19.53 -5.56 12.00
N ASN A 291 -19.03 -6.78 11.82
CA ASN A 291 -17.87 -7.05 11.00
C ASN A 291 -18.06 -8.32 10.16
N VAL A 292 -17.41 -8.38 9.00
CA VAL A 292 -17.57 -9.47 8.03
C VAL A 292 -16.92 -10.76 8.52
N TYR A 293 -15.89 -10.69 9.36
CA TYR A 293 -15.24 -11.89 9.93
C TYR A 293 -16.20 -12.69 10.79
N ASP A 294 -16.87 -12.02 11.74
CA ASP A 294 -17.84 -12.67 12.61
C ASP A 294 -19.06 -13.14 11.83
N ASP A 295 -19.52 -12.36 10.84
CA ASP A 295 -20.66 -12.75 9.99
C ASP A 295 -20.37 -14.03 9.18
N VAL A 296 -19.18 -14.12 8.58
CA VAL A 296 -18.76 -15.35 7.87
C VAL A 296 -18.63 -16.53 8.83
N ARG A 297 -18.00 -16.33 10.00
CA ARG A 297 -17.90 -17.37 11.03
C ARG A 297 -19.27 -17.88 11.47
N ASP A 298 -20.19 -16.98 11.79
CA ASP A 298 -21.51 -17.33 12.27
C ASP A 298 -22.34 -18.06 11.19
N LYS A 299 -22.21 -17.66 9.92
CA LYS A 299 -22.78 -18.39 8.78
C LYS A 299 -22.20 -19.79 8.62
N LEU A 300 -20.90 -19.97 8.82
CA LEU A 300 -20.25 -21.28 8.77
C LEU A 300 -20.70 -22.19 9.91
N ILE A 301 -20.82 -21.64 11.11
CA ILE A 301 -21.36 -22.38 12.28
C ILE A 301 -22.82 -22.77 12.04
N ALA A 302 -23.64 -21.85 11.52
CA ALA A 302 -25.02 -22.13 11.20
C ALA A 302 -25.19 -23.24 10.13
N LYS A 303 -24.20 -23.41 9.24
CA LYS A 303 -24.14 -24.51 8.26
C LYS A 303 -23.65 -25.82 8.85
N GLY A 304 -23.14 -25.83 10.08
CA GLY A 304 -22.73 -27.02 10.82
C GLY A 304 -21.21 -27.22 10.94
N ILE A 305 -20.38 -26.24 10.57
CA ILE A 305 -18.95 -26.31 10.86
C ILE A 305 -18.73 -26.05 12.36
N PRO A 306 -18.03 -26.93 13.08
CA PRO A 306 -17.73 -26.71 14.50
C PRO A 306 -16.94 -25.43 14.75
N ALA A 307 -17.31 -24.67 15.77
CA ALA A 307 -16.66 -23.37 16.07
C ALA A 307 -15.16 -23.50 16.35
N GLU A 308 -14.73 -24.63 16.92
CA GLU A 308 -13.32 -24.96 17.22
C GLU A 308 -12.47 -25.20 15.96
N GLN A 309 -13.10 -25.36 14.79
CA GLN A 309 -12.42 -25.49 13.49
C GLN A 309 -12.22 -24.14 12.80
N ILE A 310 -12.71 -23.05 13.39
CA ILE A 310 -12.62 -21.69 12.82
C ILE A 310 -11.74 -20.82 13.73
N ALA A 311 -10.67 -20.27 13.20
CA ALA A 311 -9.76 -19.42 13.94
C ALA A 311 -9.44 -18.12 13.16
N TYR A 312 -9.18 -17.06 13.89
CA TYR A 312 -8.71 -15.78 13.34
C TYR A 312 -7.21 -15.64 13.62
N ILE A 313 -6.46 -15.27 12.60
CA ILE A 313 -5.02 -15.00 12.74
C ILE A 313 -4.72 -13.91 13.77
N HIS A 314 -5.68 -13.00 14.01
CA HIS A 314 -5.54 -11.92 14.99
C HIS A 314 -5.56 -12.40 16.44
N ASN A 315 -6.01 -13.63 16.69
CA ASN A 315 -6.12 -14.24 18.01
C ASN A 315 -5.03 -15.33 18.24
N ALA A 316 -4.09 -15.45 17.29
CA ALA A 316 -3.03 -16.46 17.33
C ALA A 316 -1.78 -15.97 18.08
#